data_7bf344b97c56e6c5e96126cf721663fc
#
_entry.id   7bf344b97c56e6c5e96126cf721663fc
#
_cell.length_a   1.000
_cell.length_b   1.000
_cell.length_c   1.000
_cell.angle_alpha   90.00
_cell.angle_beta   90.00
_cell.angle_gamma   90.00
#
_symmetry.space_group_name_H-M   'P 1'
#
loop_
_entity.id
_entity.type
_entity.pdbx_description
1 polymer ?
#
loop_
_entity_poly.entity_id
_entity_poly.type
_entity_poly.pdbx_seq_one_letter_code
_entity_poly.pdbx_strand_id
1 'polypeptide(L)'
;MRPVVIDNVISSGYQEYVENIFGMNFSWFFTPRVSDDVSEDSNTGFSHPIFEDKTFSKHYDALLPIFFEALDKKERGLKPEKLIRIRAGMFIQNQNKHPHLPHIDFPYKHTTMLYYVNDSDGPTKLYNFDKTKVVKEVHPKRGRVLIFDGLTYHASSSPKDHPSRIVINYNFDGTTFR
;
A
#
# COMPACT_ATOMS: atom_id res chain seq x y z
N MET A 1 -5.86 -13.06 9.76
CA MET A 1 -7.01 -12.57 8.94
C MET A 1 -6.84 -13.03 7.49
N ARG A 2 -7.93 -13.47 6.80
CA ARG A 2 -7.83 -13.71 5.33
C ARG A 2 -7.70 -12.38 4.60
N PRO A 3 -6.78 -12.25 3.62
CA PRO A 3 -6.66 -11.04 2.82
C PRO A 3 -7.92 -10.73 2.03
N VAL A 4 -8.39 -9.49 2.10
CA VAL A 4 -9.61 -8.99 1.46
C VAL A 4 -9.24 -8.03 0.35
N VAL A 5 -9.89 -8.16 -0.82
CA VAL A 5 -9.75 -7.25 -1.96
C VAL A 5 -11.12 -6.61 -2.21
N ILE A 6 -11.17 -5.30 -2.33
CA ILE A 6 -12.39 -4.54 -2.60
C ILE A 6 -12.09 -3.59 -3.76
N ASP A 7 -12.89 -3.66 -4.82
CA ASP A 7 -12.80 -2.73 -5.95
C ASP A 7 -13.72 -1.53 -5.74
N ASN A 8 -13.34 -0.40 -6.31
CA ASN A 8 -14.14 0.83 -6.34
C ASN A 8 -14.59 1.27 -4.93
N VAL A 9 -13.63 1.32 -3.98
CA VAL A 9 -13.94 1.71 -2.59
C VAL A 9 -14.45 3.14 -2.47
N ILE A 10 -14.06 4.03 -3.39
CA ILE A 10 -14.53 5.41 -3.52
C ILE A 10 -15.12 5.63 -4.92
N SER A 11 -15.89 6.68 -5.11
CA SER A 11 -16.48 7.03 -6.40
C SER A 11 -15.42 7.28 -7.49
N SER A 12 -15.76 7.09 -8.76
CA SER A 12 -14.84 7.29 -9.89
C SER A 12 -14.27 8.70 -9.95
N GLY A 13 -15.08 9.73 -9.68
CA GLY A 13 -14.61 11.11 -9.62
C GLY A 13 -13.62 11.34 -8.49
N TYR A 14 -13.81 10.67 -7.33
CA TYR A 14 -12.83 10.77 -6.24
C TYR A 14 -11.56 9.98 -6.52
N GLN A 15 -11.65 8.85 -7.23
CA GLN A 15 -10.45 8.12 -7.71
C GLN A 15 -9.59 8.99 -8.63
N GLU A 16 -10.23 9.73 -9.57
CA GLU A 16 -9.54 10.65 -10.46
C GLU A 16 -8.91 11.82 -9.70
N TYR A 17 -9.63 12.40 -8.73
CA TYR A 17 -9.08 13.44 -7.86
C TYR A 17 -7.86 12.95 -7.08
N VAL A 18 -7.92 11.76 -6.50
CA VAL A 18 -6.80 11.14 -5.76
C VAL A 18 -5.60 10.90 -6.69
N GLU A 19 -5.83 10.38 -7.90
CA GLU A 19 -4.76 10.17 -8.88
C GLU A 19 -4.09 11.49 -9.26
N ASN A 20 -4.86 12.56 -9.45
CA ASN A 20 -4.36 13.90 -9.79
C ASN A 20 -3.50 14.51 -8.66
N ILE A 21 -3.75 14.16 -7.39
CA ILE A 21 -2.87 14.59 -6.26
C ILE A 21 -1.43 14.17 -6.52
N PHE A 22 -1.21 12.96 -7.06
CA PHE A 22 0.11 12.39 -7.30
C PHE A 22 0.77 12.80 -8.62
N GLY A 23 0.22 13.83 -9.29
CA GLY A 23 0.78 14.40 -10.51
C GLY A 23 2.08 15.18 -10.30
N MET A 24 2.44 16.02 -11.28
CA MET A 24 3.75 16.69 -11.37
C MET A 24 4.16 17.54 -10.15
N ASN A 25 3.21 18.03 -9.37
CA ASN A 25 3.50 18.89 -8.22
C ASN A 25 3.52 18.13 -6.87
N PHE A 26 3.48 16.80 -6.89
CA PHE A 26 3.56 16.02 -5.66
C PHE A 26 5.04 15.83 -5.26
N SER A 27 5.33 16.10 -3.99
CA SER A 27 6.69 15.98 -3.47
C SER A 27 7.01 14.52 -3.15
N TRP A 28 7.83 13.89 -3.98
CA TRP A 28 8.34 12.56 -3.76
C TRP A 28 9.74 12.59 -3.14
N PHE A 29 9.98 11.77 -2.14
CA PHE A 29 11.30 11.57 -1.55
C PHE A 29 11.90 10.27 -2.08
N PHE A 30 13.12 10.35 -2.58
CA PHE A 30 13.84 9.17 -3.04
C PHE A 30 14.11 8.21 -1.89
N THR A 31 13.76 6.95 -2.07
CA THR A 31 13.98 5.87 -1.10
C THR A 31 14.97 4.90 -1.71
N PRO A 32 16.25 4.94 -1.30
CA PRO A 32 17.31 4.11 -1.90
C PRO A 32 17.11 2.62 -1.60
N ARG A 33 16.36 2.30 -0.53
CA ARG A 33 16.02 0.93 -0.14
C ARG A 33 14.60 0.89 0.37
N VAL A 34 13.77 0.06 -0.22
CA VAL A 34 12.36 -0.10 0.19
C VAL A 34 12.20 -1.11 1.32
N SER A 35 13.18 -2.01 1.51
CA SER A 35 13.28 -2.95 2.63
C SER A 35 14.65 -2.85 3.31
N ASP A 36 14.71 -3.16 4.59
CA ASP A 36 15.93 -3.07 5.40
C ASP A 36 17.02 -4.11 5.06
N ASP A 37 16.78 -4.95 4.07
CA ASP A 37 17.70 -6.01 3.68
C ASP A 37 18.83 -5.47 2.76
N VAL A 38 20.06 -5.85 3.07
CA VAL A 38 21.31 -5.27 2.55
C VAL A 38 21.77 -5.94 1.24
N SER A 39 20.90 -6.69 0.55
CA SER A 39 21.26 -7.30 -0.74
C SER A 39 21.52 -6.23 -1.81
N GLU A 40 22.49 -6.47 -2.72
CA GLU A 40 22.89 -5.56 -3.79
C GLU A 40 21.74 -5.21 -4.76
N ASP A 41 20.65 -5.98 -4.75
CA ASP A 41 19.43 -5.77 -5.53
C ASP A 41 18.38 -4.88 -4.80
N SER A 42 18.83 -3.87 -4.07
CA SER A 42 17.94 -2.97 -3.34
C SER A 42 17.01 -2.24 -4.31
N ASN A 43 15.73 -2.58 -4.24
CA ASN A 43 14.70 -1.91 -5.02
C ASN A 43 14.54 -0.47 -4.55
N THR A 44 14.94 0.44 -5.40
CA THR A 44 14.75 1.88 -5.19
C THR A 44 13.31 2.26 -5.51
N GLY A 45 12.81 3.26 -4.83
CA GLY A 45 11.48 3.80 -5.06
C GLY A 45 11.37 5.23 -4.55
N PHE A 46 10.16 5.68 -4.47
CA PHE A 46 9.85 7.00 -3.93
C PHE A 46 8.77 6.85 -2.87
N SER A 47 8.84 7.65 -1.83
CA SER A 47 7.83 7.66 -0.77
C SER A 47 7.49 9.08 -0.33
N HIS A 48 6.32 9.24 0.27
CA HIS A 48 5.91 10.46 0.94
C HIS A 48 5.11 10.10 2.20
N PRO A 49 5.57 10.48 3.40
CA PRO A 49 4.81 10.29 4.63
C PRO A 49 3.60 11.23 4.62
N ILE A 50 2.39 10.67 4.56
CA ILE A 50 1.12 11.44 4.64
C ILE A 50 0.75 11.70 6.09
N PHE A 51 0.93 10.67 6.94
CA PHE A 51 0.77 10.73 8.38
C PHE A 51 1.74 9.77 9.06
N GLU A 52 2.57 10.25 9.93
CA GLU A 52 3.49 9.45 10.75
C GLU A 52 3.91 10.28 11.98
N ASP A 53 3.94 9.69 13.18
CA ASP A 53 4.39 10.31 14.43
C ASP A 53 3.76 11.69 14.71
N LYS A 54 2.45 11.79 14.52
CA LYS A 54 1.66 13.03 14.69
C LYS A 54 2.02 14.15 13.70
N THR A 55 2.83 13.87 12.69
CA THR A 55 3.13 14.78 11.59
C THR A 55 2.17 14.52 10.44
N PHE A 56 1.58 15.58 9.89
CA PHE A 56 0.59 15.52 8.83
C PHE A 56 1.09 16.24 7.58
N SER A 57 1.02 15.56 6.44
CA SER A 57 1.17 16.18 5.15
C SER A 57 -0.06 17.04 4.80
N LYS A 58 0.10 18.06 3.96
CA LYS A 58 -1.01 18.83 3.39
C LYS A 58 -2.06 17.99 2.64
N HIS A 59 -1.73 16.76 2.30
CA HIS A 59 -2.61 15.83 1.59
C HIS A 59 -3.40 14.90 2.52
N TYR A 60 -3.19 14.98 3.83
CA TYR A 60 -3.81 14.10 4.82
C TYR A 60 -5.33 14.10 4.73
N ASP A 61 -5.95 15.28 4.77
CA ASP A 61 -7.41 15.42 4.77
C ASP A 61 -8.05 14.89 3.47
N ALA A 62 -7.33 14.99 2.36
CA ALA A 62 -7.78 14.46 1.08
C ALA A 62 -7.62 12.93 0.95
N LEU A 63 -6.77 12.29 1.73
CA LEU A 63 -6.49 10.86 1.59
C LEU A 63 -7.09 10.01 2.72
N LEU A 64 -7.36 10.62 3.88
CA LEU A 64 -7.97 9.94 5.02
C LEU A 64 -9.36 9.34 4.73
N PRO A 65 -10.27 9.97 3.97
CA PRO A 65 -11.59 9.41 3.68
C PRO A 65 -11.55 8.04 2.98
N ILE A 66 -10.52 7.75 2.18
CA ILE A 66 -10.34 6.43 1.53
C ILE A 66 -10.31 5.31 2.57
N PHE A 67 -9.65 5.58 3.70
CA PHE A 67 -9.53 4.65 4.81
C PHE A 67 -10.92 4.28 5.39
N PHE A 68 -11.72 5.28 5.70
CA PHE A 68 -13.05 5.04 6.28
C PHE A 68 -14.01 4.39 5.30
N GLU A 69 -14.01 4.80 4.03
CA GLU A 69 -14.83 4.20 2.98
C GLU A 69 -14.49 2.72 2.76
N ALA A 70 -13.21 2.36 2.80
CA ALA A 70 -12.78 0.98 2.67
C ALA A 70 -13.21 0.12 3.87
N LEU A 71 -13.19 0.68 5.08
CA LEU A 71 -13.64 -0.02 6.28
C LEU A 71 -15.15 -0.22 6.30
N ASP A 72 -15.91 0.77 5.85
CA ASP A 72 -17.37 0.72 5.80
C ASP A 72 -17.88 -0.32 4.78
N LYS A 73 -17.24 -0.39 3.61
CA LYS A 73 -17.57 -1.39 2.56
C LYS A 73 -17.23 -2.83 2.92
N LYS A 74 -16.46 -3.05 3.97
CA LYS A 74 -16.25 -4.40 4.48
C LYS A 74 -17.44 -4.83 5.32
N GLU A 75 -18.20 -5.82 4.87
CA GLU A 75 -19.46 -6.36 5.45
C GLU A 75 -19.42 -6.67 6.96
N ARG A 76 -18.27 -6.63 7.57
CA ARG A 76 -18.06 -6.81 9.02
C ARG A 76 -17.15 -5.73 9.53
N GLY A 77 -17.67 -4.49 9.66
CA GLY A 77 -16.97 -3.30 10.10
C GLY A 77 -15.64 -3.54 10.85
N LEU A 78 -14.47 -3.27 10.24
CA LEU A 78 -13.22 -3.12 10.99
C LEU A 78 -13.39 -1.88 11.86
N LYS A 79 -13.23 -2.01 13.18
CA LYS A 79 -13.18 -0.85 14.05
C LYS A 79 -11.70 -0.52 14.29
N PRO A 80 -11.14 0.49 13.61
CA PRO A 80 -9.79 0.93 13.91
C PRO A 80 -9.79 1.58 15.28
N GLU A 81 -8.85 1.20 16.12
CA GLU A 81 -8.63 1.84 17.42
C GLU A 81 -7.66 3.03 17.25
N LYS A 82 -6.66 2.87 16.38
CA LYS A 82 -5.64 3.87 16.15
C LYS A 82 -5.07 3.76 14.73
N LEU A 83 -5.04 4.87 14.02
CA LEU A 83 -4.25 4.99 12.80
C LEU A 83 -2.77 5.18 13.19
N ILE A 84 -1.90 4.33 12.66
CA ILE A 84 -0.47 4.31 12.98
C ILE A 84 0.30 5.14 11.95
N ARG A 85 0.08 4.86 10.65
CA ARG A 85 0.80 5.50 9.56
C ARG A 85 -0.03 5.53 8.28
N ILE A 86 0.13 6.60 7.49
CA ILE A 86 -0.27 6.65 6.08
C ILE A 86 0.98 7.05 5.28
N ARG A 87 1.36 6.25 4.31
CA ARG A 87 2.51 6.52 3.43
C ARG A 87 2.12 6.28 1.98
N ALA A 88 2.38 7.25 1.10
CA ALA A 88 2.36 7.03 -0.33
C ALA A 88 3.68 6.43 -0.78
N GLY A 89 3.63 5.48 -1.70
CA GLY A 89 4.80 4.85 -2.31
C GLY A 89 4.64 4.78 -3.82
N MET A 90 5.73 5.03 -4.55
CA MET A 90 5.77 4.93 -5.99
C MET A 90 6.97 4.10 -6.45
N PHE A 91 6.72 3.16 -7.34
CA PHE A 91 7.74 2.49 -8.15
C PHE A 91 7.59 2.90 -9.60
N ILE A 92 8.68 3.19 -10.25
CA ILE A 92 8.72 3.48 -11.68
C ILE A 92 8.96 2.19 -12.47
N GLN A 93 8.68 2.27 -13.76
CA GLN A 93 8.92 1.17 -14.70
C GLN A 93 10.35 0.64 -14.57
N ASN A 94 10.48 -0.68 -14.45
CA ASN A 94 11.75 -1.35 -14.36
C ASN A 94 11.68 -2.71 -15.09
N GLN A 95 12.51 -2.87 -16.11
CA GLN A 95 12.60 -4.11 -16.88
C GLN A 95 13.33 -5.23 -16.12
N ASN A 96 14.07 -4.91 -15.07
CA ASN A 96 14.73 -5.90 -14.22
C ASN A 96 13.69 -6.68 -13.41
N LYS A 97 13.75 -8.00 -13.51
CA LYS A 97 12.70 -8.91 -12.98
C LYS A 97 12.85 -9.25 -11.49
N HIS A 98 13.67 -8.54 -10.75
CA HIS A 98 13.87 -8.89 -9.34
C HIS A 98 12.64 -8.48 -8.52
N PRO A 99 11.94 -9.45 -7.88
CA PRO A 99 10.88 -9.11 -6.94
C PRO A 99 11.49 -8.39 -5.75
N HIS A 100 10.74 -7.44 -5.20
CA HIS A 100 11.11 -6.80 -3.95
C HIS A 100 11.14 -7.85 -2.83
N LEU A 101 12.01 -7.65 -1.83
CA LEU A 101 12.13 -8.59 -0.74
C LEU A 101 10.89 -8.58 0.17
N PRO A 102 10.43 -9.76 0.61
CA PRO A 102 9.31 -9.85 1.53
C PRO A 102 9.63 -9.27 2.89
N HIS A 103 8.80 -8.33 3.34
CA HIS A 103 8.93 -7.63 4.62
C HIS A 103 7.59 -7.53 5.36
N ILE A 104 7.63 -7.06 6.59
CA ILE A 104 6.48 -6.58 7.37
C ILE A 104 6.71 -5.11 7.67
N ASP A 105 5.63 -4.30 7.74
CA ASP A 105 5.77 -2.86 8.00
C ASP A 105 6.21 -2.54 9.42
N PHE A 106 5.70 -3.30 10.40
CA PHE A 106 6.01 -3.17 11.83
C PHE A 106 6.11 -4.54 12.49
N PRO A 107 6.96 -4.72 13.51
CA PRO A 107 7.16 -6.00 14.19
C PRO A 107 6.07 -6.32 15.22
N TYR A 108 5.01 -5.53 15.31
CA TYR A 108 3.91 -5.71 16.25
C TYR A 108 2.57 -5.85 15.49
N LYS A 109 1.56 -6.34 16.20
CA LYS A 109 0.22 -6.58 15.62
C LYS A 109 -0.39 -5.29 15.09
N HIS A 110 -0.76 -5.31 13.83
CA HIS A 110 -1.46 -4.22 13.13
C HIS A 110 -2.21 -4.80 11.92
N THR A 111 -2.99 -3.96 11.27
CA THR A 111 -3.59 -4.25 9.98
C THR A 111 -2.97 -3.34 8.92
N THR A 112 -2.65 -3.90 7.76
CA THR A 112 -2.19 -3.17 6.59
C THR A 112 -3.32 -3.09 5.56
N MET A 113 -3.56 -1.89 5.05
CA MET A 113 -4.45 -1.62 3.94
C MET A 113 -3.69 -0.87 2.84
N LEU A 114 -3.68 -1.43 1.64
CA LEU A 114 -3.10 -0.81 0.45
C LEU A 114 -4.22 -0.32 -0.46
N TYR A 115 -4.24 0.97 -0.77
CA TYR A 115 -5.07 1.55 -1.82
C TYR A 115 -4.23 1.75 -3.08
N TYR A 116 -4.66 1.20 -4.20
CA TYR A 116 -4.00 1.36 -5.50
C TYR A 116 -4.55 2.60 -6.20
N VAL A 117 -3.66 3.56 -6.44
CA VAL A 117 -4.00 4.87 -7.00
C VAL A 117 -4.23 4.78 -8.51
N ASN A 118 -3.44 3.98 -9.20
CA ASN A 118 -3.49 3.80 -10.66
C ASN A 118 -3.50 2.32 -11.05
N ASP A 119 -3.88 2.05 -12.29
CA ASP A 119 -3.67 0.74 -12.89
C ASP A 119 -2.18 0.50 -13.11
N SER A 120 -1.74 -0.73 -12.85
CA SER A 120 -0.35 -1.12 -13.04
C SER A 120 -0.22 -2.66 -13.10
N ASP A 121 0.85 -3.14 -13.70
CA ASP A 121 1.18 -4.54 -13.81
C ASP A 121 2.17 -5.06 -12.74
N GLY A 122 2.62 -4.18 -11.84
CA GLY A 122 3.47 -4.55 -10.71
C GLY A 122 2.66 -5.07 -9.51
N PRO A 123 2.50 -6.39 -9.30
CA PRO A 123 1.62 -6.92 -8.26
C PRO A 123 2.16 -6.73 -6.84
N THR A 124 1.24 -6.80 -5.86
CA THR A 124 1.57 -7.08 -4.46
C THR A 124 1.49 -8.57 -4.22
N LYS A 125 2.54 -9.14 -3.64
CA LYS A 125 2.64 -10.56 -3.29
C LYS A 125 2.59 -10.72 -1.78
N LEU A 126 1.73 -11.61 -1.29
CA LEU A 126 1.68 -12.04 0.10
C LEU A 126 2.35 -13.41 0.21
N TYR A 127 3.12 -13.61 1.25
CA TYR A 127 3.93 -14.81 1.45
C TYR A 127 3.46 -15.60 2.68
N ASN A 128 3.80 -16.88 2.72
CA ASN A 128 3.75 -17.69 3.92
C ASN A 128 4.78 -17.20 4.96
N PHE A 129 4.71 -17.75 6.16
CA PHE A 129 5.53 -17.32 7.29
C PHE A 129 7.05 -17.44 7.05
N ASP A 130 7.49 -18.46 6.35
CA ASP A 130 8.92 -18.70 6.04
C ASP A 130 9.41 -17.97 4.78
N LYS A 131 8.55 -17.16 4.14
CA LYS A 131 8.82 -16.37 2.93
C LYS A 131 9.14 -17.20 1.68
N THR A 132 8.92 -18.51 1.70
CA THR A 132 9.30 -19.42 0.61
C THR A 132 8.25 -19.50 -0.49
N LYS A 133 6.97 -19.19 -0.17
CA LYS A 133 5.85 -19.36 -1.09
C LYS A 133 4.95 -18.14 -1.13
N VAL A 134 4.61 -17.70 -2.33
CA VAL A 134 3.53 -16.72 -2.56
C VAL A 134 2.20 -17.41 -2.33
N VAL A 135 1.42 -16.90 -1.36
CA VAL A 135 0.08 -17.43 -1.02
C VAL A 135 -1.05 -16.63 -1.66
N LYS A 136 -0.78 -15.39 -2.05
CA LYS A 136 -1.71 -14.53 -2.78
C LYS A 136 -0.95 -13.49 -3.59
N GLU A 137 -1.43 -13.22 -4.80
CA GLU A 137 -0.97 -12.14 -5.64
C GLU A 137 -2.15 -11.23 -5.99
N VAL A 138 -1.94 -9.91 -5.90
CA VAL A 138 -2.97 -8.91 -6.18
C VAL A 138 -2.41 -7.85 -7.11
N HIS A 139 -3.00 -7.74 -8.30
CA HIS A 139 -2.64 -6.72 -9.28
C HIS A 139 -3.25 -5.37 -8.92
N PRO A 140 -2.49 -4.27 -9.06
CA PRO A 140 -3.00 -2.93 -8.93
C PRO A 140 -4.12 -2.66 -9.92
N LYS A 141 -5.18 -2.04 -9.42
CA LYS A 141 -6.28 -1.49 -10.20
C LYS A 141 -6.73 -0.21 -9.52
N ARG A 142 -6.89 0.86 -10.26
CA ARG A 142 -7.35 2.14 -9.71
C ARG A 142 -8.61 1.95 -8.86
N GLY A 143 -8.60 2.50 -7.66
CA GLY A 143 -9.71 2.39 -6.71
C GLY A 143 -9.85 1.05 -5.99
N ARG A 144 -8.89 0.12 -6.18
CA ARG A 144 -8.83 -1.16 -5.46
C ARG A 144 -8.14 -0.99 -4.11
N VAL A 145 -8.63 -1.72 -3.12
CA VAL A 145 -7.99 -1.88 -1.81
C VAL A 145 -7.67 -3.36 -1.56
N LEU A 146 -6.52 -3.59 -0.95
CA LEU A 146 -6.11 -4.87 -0.36
C LEU A 146 -5.92 -4.68 1.14
N ILE A 147 -6.63 -5.45 1.97
CA ILE A 147 -6.53 -5.42 3.44
C ILE A 147 -6.03 -6.78 3.92
N PHE A 148 -5.02 -6.80 4.78
CA PHE A 148 -4.45 -8.03 5.32
C PHE A 148 -3.82 -7.83 6.70
N ASP A 149 -3.53 -8.92 7.38
CA ASP A 149 -2.81 -8.93 8.66
C ASP A 149 -1.39 -8.36 8.47
N GLY A 150 -1.05 -7.30 9.19
CA GLY A 150 0.22 -6.60 9.03
C GLY A 150 1.46 -7.43 9.35
N LEU A 151 1.31 -8.57 10.06
CA LEU A 151 2.39 -9.54 10.27
C LEU A 151 2.55 -10.52 9.10
N THR A 152 1.73 -10.40 8.04
CA THR A 152 1.92 -11.16 6.80
C THR A 152 3.07 -10.57 6.01
N TYR A 153 4.09 -11.38 5.73
CA TYR A 153 5.17 -10.99 4.82
C TYR A 153 4.60 -10.64 3.45
N HIS A 154 4.99 -9.48 2.96
CA HIS A 154 4.52 -9.01 1.67
C HIS A 154 5.63 -8.27 0.91
N ALA A 155 5.51 -8.27 -0.40
CA ALA A 155 6.41 -7.53 -1.29
C ALA A 155 5.62 -6.85 -2.41
N SER A 156 6.07 -5.68 -2.80
CA SER A 156 5.64 -5.03 -4.03
C SER A 156 6.52 -5.46 -5.20
N SER A 157 6.11 -5.12 -6.40
CA SER A 157 6.89 -5.28 -7.63
C SER A 157 6.86 -3.99 -8.42
N SER A 158 7.96 -3.66 -9.08
CA SER A 158 7.98 -2.59 -10.07
C SER A 158 7.16 -2.98 -11.28
N PRO A 159 6.46 -2.04 -11.93
CA PRO A 159 5.77 -2.30 -13.19
C PRO A 159 6.77 -2.50 -14.34
N LYS A 160 6.33 -3.24 -15.37
CA LYS A 160 7.10 -3.47 -16.62
C LYS A 160 6.53 -2.67 -17.78
N ASP A 161 5.21 -2.72 -17.92
CA ASP A 161 4.48 -2.17 -19.07
C ASP A 161 3.78 -0.86 -18.73
N HIS A 162 3.70 -0.50 -17.45
CA HIS A 162 3.15 0.77 -16.96
C HIS A 162 4.26 1.70 -16.47
N PRO A 163 4.13 3.03 -16.64
CA PRO A 163 5.16 3.99 -16.26
C PRO A 163 5.40 4.02 -14.75
N SER A 164 4.37 3.78 -13.95
CA SER A 164 4.47 3.78 -12.50
C SER A 164 3.44 2.86 -11.83
N ARG A 165 3.73 2.54 -10.58
CA ARG A 165 2.82 1.91 -9.63
C ARG A 165 2.78 2.76 -8.37
N ILE A 166 1.62 3.37 -8.10
CA ILE A 166 1.41 4.24 -6.94
C ILE A 166 0.43 3.59 -5.98
N VAL A 167 0.81 3.52 -4.70
CA VAL A 167 -0.05 3.00 -3.63
C VAL A 167 -0.06 3.94 -2.43
N ILE A 168 -1.15 3.92 -1.67
CA ILE A 168 -1.21 4.51 -0.34
C ILE A 168 -1.31 3.35 0.66
N ASN A 169 -0.34 3.27 1.56
CA ASN A 169 -0.27 2.26 2.61
C ASN A 169 -0.80 2.86 3.91
N TYR A 170 -1.86 2.29 4.45
CA TYR A 170 -2.44 2.63 5.75
C TYR A 170 -2.13 1.49 6.73
N ASN A 171 -1.46 1.81 7.81
CA ASN A 171 -1.25 0.89 8.92
C ASN A 171 -2.06 1.36 10.11
N PHE A 172 -2.80 0.47 10.73
CA PHE A 172 -3.66 0.79 11.85
C PHE A 172 -3.77 -0.36 12.84
N ASP A 173 -3.99 -0.02 14.10
CA ASP A 173 -4.39 -0.96 15.13
C ASP A 173 -5.90 -1.15 15.06
N GLY A 174 -6.35 -2.37 15.19
CA GLY A 174 -7.76 -2.68 15.14
C GLY A 174 -8.01 -4.14 15.42
N THR A 175 -9.10 -4.37 16.12
CA THR A 175 -9.53 -5.73 16.46
C THR A 175 -9.91 -6.49 15.19
N THR A 176 -9.20 -7.58 14.97
CA THR A 176 -9.66 -8.58 14.02
C THR A 176 -10.99 -9.15 14.48
N PHE A 177 -11.96 -9.16 13.56
CA PHE A 177 -13.25 -9.83 13.77
C PHE A 177 -13.06 -11.29 14.10
N ARG A 178 -13.74 -11.73 15.09
CA ARG A 178 -14.05 -13.14 15.34
C ARG A 178 -15.11 -13.62 14.37
#